data_c25491ad126c67e634bcf211eeeece64
#
_entry.id   c25491ad126c67e634bcf211eeeece64
#
_cell.length_a   1.000
_cell.length_b   1.000
_cell.length_c   1.000
_cell.angle_alpha   90.00
_cell.angle_beta   90.00
_cell.angle_gamma   90.00
#
_symmetry.space_group_name_H-M   'P 1'
#
loop_
_entity.id
_entity.type
_entity.pdbx_description
1 polymer ?
#
loop_
_entity_poly.entity_id
_entity_poly.type
_entity_poly.pdbx_seq_one_letter_code
_entity_poly.pdbx_strand_id
1 'polypeptide(L)'
;MRKYLKHSLLALMMIIGMLTGCAAPVIGEADVETDILVEEYSEEAETGVTEDGEYSSKEEVAEYLYLYGHLPSNYITKNEAKELGWVNKEGNLWDVAPGMSIGGDYFGNYEGILPEEDGRDYFECDIDFDGTYRNAKRIVYSDDGLIYYTEDHYESFELLYGEE
;
A
#
# COMPACT_ATOMS: atom_id res chain seq x y z
N MET A 1 -2.49 -19.06 24.54
CA MET A 1 -3.13 -20.18 23.85
C MET A 1 -4.61 -19.83 23.63
N ARG A 2 -4.99 -19.38 22.45
CA ARG A 2 -6.40 -19.33 22.01
C ARG A 2 -6.43 -19.77 20.55
N LYS A 3 -7.05 -20.93 20.33
CA LYS A 3 -7.28 -21.57 19.04
C LYS A 3 -8.46 -20.89 18.36
N TYR A 4 -8.27 -20.39 17.15
CA TYR A 4 -9.38 -19.98 16.29
C TYR A 4 -9.77 -21.13 15.37
N LEU A 5 -11.01 -21.56 15.54
CA LEU A 5 -11.68 -22.68 14.91
C LEU A 5 -12.22 -22.22 13.54
N LYS A 6 -11.75 -22.86 12.47
CA LYS A 6 -12.25 -22.68 11.10
C LYS A 6 -13.66 -23.30 11.00
N HIS A 7 -14.63 -22.54 10.55
CA HIS A 7 -15.92 -23.08 10.10
C HIS A 7 -16.06 -22.90 8.60
N SER A 8 -15.87 -24.03 7.92
CA SER A 8 -16.29 -24.24 6.55
C SER A 8 -17.79 -24.57 6.57
N LEU A 9 -18.60 -23.84 5.83
CA LEU A 9 -19.98 -24.26 5.55
C LEU A 9 -20.23 -24.21 4.04
N LEU A 10 -20.15 -25.38 3.46
CA LEU A 10 -20.58 -25.70 2.10
C LEU A 10 -22.10 -25.86 2.12
N ALA A 11 -22.84 -25.08 1.37
CA ALA A 11 -24.25 -25.33 1.11
C ALA A 11 -24.52 -25.31 -0.39
N LEU A 12 -24.58 -26.51 -0.94
CA LEU A 12 -25.06 -26.86 -2.28
C LEU A 12 -26.57 -26.94 -2.23
N MET A 13 -27.29 -26.13 -3.03
CA MET A 13 -28.69 -26.41 -3.35
C MET A 13 -28.94 -26.28 -4.83
N MET A 14 -29.07 -27.45 -5.48
CA MET A 14 -29.72 -27.62 -6.76
C MET A 14 -31.24 -27.61 -6.58
N ILE A 15 -31.96 -26.82 -7.37
CA ILE A 15 -33.38 -27.08 -7.64
C ILE A 15 -33.59 -26.97 -9.14
N ILE A 16 -33.90 -28.13 -9.71
CA ILE A 16 -34.43 -28.34 -11.04
C ILE A 16 -35.96 -28.19 -10.95
N GLY A 17 -36.55 -27.41 -11.81
CA GLY A 17 -37.99 -27.32 -11.97
C GLY A 17 -38.38 -26.95 -13.40
N MET A 18 -38.60 -27.96 -14.28
CA MET A 18 -39.36 -27.80 -15.50
C MET A 18 -40.84 -27.63 -15.17
N LEU A 19 -41.55 -26.79 -15.91
CA LEU A 19 -42.86 -27.14 -16.47
C LEU A 19 -43.36 -26.12 -17.52
N THR A 20 -43.77 -26.65 -18.58
CA THR A 20 -44.43 -26.15 -19.82
C THR A 20 -45.77 -25.46 -19.57
N GLY A 21 -46.14 -24.51 -20.44
CA GLY A 21 -47.53 -24.08 -20.61
C GLY A 21 -47.68 -22.87 -21.55
N CYS A 22 -48.22 -23.16 -22.76
CA CYS A 22 -48.66 -22.17 -23.73
C CYS A 22 -49.90 -21.40 -23.30
N ALA A 23 -50.01 -20.11 -23.63
CA ALA A 23 -51.11 -19.44 -24.34
C ALA A 23 -50.94 -17.89 -24.28
N ALA A 24 -51.01 -17.25 -25.43
CA ALA A 24 -51.24 -15.80 -25.60
C ALA A 24 -52.73 -15.56 -25.93
N PRO A 25 -53.24 -14.34 -26.14
CA PRO A 25 -52.78 -12.98 -25.83
C PRO A 25 -53.84 -12.15 -25.07
N VAL A 26 -53.56 -10.94 -24.56
CA VAL A 26 -54.39 -9.73 -24.64
C VAL A 26 -53.58 -8.48 -24.19
N ILE A 27 -53.79 -7.43 -24.94
CA ILE A 27 -53.31 -6.08 -24.91
C ILE A 27 -53.72 -5.37 -23.60
N GLY A 28 -52.81 -4.64 -22.97
CA GLY A 28 -53.06 -3.68 -21.91
C GLY A 28 -51.82 -2.88 -21.63
N GLU A 29 -51.79 -1.63 -22.11
CA GLU A 29 -50.82 -0.62 -21.71
C GLU A 29 -50.92 -0.37 -20.20
N ALA A 30 -49.83 -0.56 -19.50
CA ALA A 30 -49.62 0.03 -18.18
C ALA A 30 -48.14 0.31 -18.03
N ASP A 31 -47.84 1.56 -17.80
CA ASP A 31 -46.53 2.08 -17.47
C ASP A 31 -45.89 1.27 -16.33
N VAL A 32 -44.83 0.52 -16.63
CA VAL A 32 -43.97 -0.07 -15.64
C VAL A 32 -42.78 0.84 -15.53
N GLU A 33 -42.78 1.70 -14.52
CA GLU A 33 -41.57 2.32 -14.00
C GLU A 33 -40.63 1.19 -13.58
N THR A 34 -39.63 0.94 -14.43
CA THR A 34 -38.54 0.03 -14.09
C THR A 34 -37.63 0.80 -13.18
N ASP A 35 -37.83 0.64 -11.87
CA ASP A 35 -36.79 0.97 -10.87
C ASP A 35 -35.56 0.12 -11.19
N ILE A 36 -34.65 0.71 -11.96
CA ILE A 36 -33.30 0.21 -12.12
C ILE A 36 -32.63 0.49 -10.79
N LEU A 37 -32.59 -0.52 -9.91
CA LEU A 37 -31.65 -0.54 -8.83
C LEU A 37 -30.25 -0.53 -9.45
N VAL A 38 -29.66 0.65 -9.55
CA VAL A 38 -28.23 0.81 -9.77
C VAL A 38 -27.58 0.30 -8.49
N GLU A 39 -27.20 -0.98 -8.48
CA GLU A 39 -26.21 -1.44 -7.53
C GLU A 39 -24.96 -0.62 -7.79
N GLU A 40 -24.71 0.33 -6.90
CA GLU A 40 -23.47 1.06 -6.84
C GLU A 40 -22.38 0.06 -6.47
N TYR A 41 -21.80 -0.57 -7.51
CA TYR A 41 -20.54 -1.26 -7.36
C TYR A 41 -19.52 -0.16 -7.05
N SER A 42 -19.17 -0.02 -5.78
CA SER A 42 -17.90 0.58 -5.44
C SER A 42 -16.84 -0.28 -6.11
N GLU A 43 -16.27 0.18 -7.21
CA GLU A 43 -14.96 -0.28 -7.66
C GLU A 43 -14.01 0.06 -6.50
N GLU A 44 -13.83 -0.89 -5.57
CA GLU A 44 -12.61 -0.93 -4.81
C GLU A 44 -11.52 -1.03 -5.88
N ALA A 45 -10.80 0.06 -6.10
CA ALA A 45 -9.64 0.06 -6.95
C ALA A 45 -8.78 -1.11 -6.44
N GLU A 46 -8.61 -2.16 -7.27
CA GLU A 46 -7.65 -3.20 -6.98
C GLU A 46 -6.30 -2.47 -6.88
N THR A 47 -5.88 -2.18 -5.65
CA THR A 47 -4.56 -1.62 -5.40
C THR A 47 -3.57 -2.62 -5.97
N GLY A 48 -2.66 -2.17 -6.84
CA GLY A 48 -1.66 -3.05 -7.43
C GLY A 48 -0.65 -3.57 -6.41
N VAL A 49 -0.77 -3.13 -5.14
CA VAL A 49 0.16 -3.38 -4.05
C VAL A 49 -0.34 -4.52 -3.18
N THR A 50 0.51 -5.54 -2.96
CA THR A 50 0.25 -6.70 -2.08
C THR A 50 1.28 -6.77 -0.96
N GLU A 51 0.92 -7.35 0.19
CA GLU A 51 1.80 -7.43 1.37
C GLU A 51 3.11 -8.20 1.11
N ASP A 52 3.09 -9.18 0.22
CA ASP A 52 4.27 -9.98 -0.16
C ASP A 52 5.08 -9.33 -1.31
N GLY A 53 4.66 -8.16 -1.81
CA GLY A 53 5.30 -7.49 -2.94
C GLY A 53 6.57 -6.73 -2.54
N GLU A 54 7.44 -6.51 -3.52
CA GLU A 54 8.65 -5.70 -3.41
C GLU A 54 8.48 -4.45 -4.27
N TYR A 55 8.65 -3.27 -3.68
CA TYR A 55 8.34 -1.98 -4.31
C TYR A 55 9.47 -0.99 -4.09
N SER A 56 9.64 -0.04 -5.03
CA SER A 56 10.65 1.01 -4.93
C SER A 56 10.18 2.37 -5.46
N SER A 57 9.07 2.43 -6.19
CA SER A 57 8.51 3.70 -6.68
C SER A 57 7.80 4.47 -5.57
N LYS A 58 7.67 5.79 -5.76
CA LYS A 58 6.98 6.67 -4.81
C LYS A 58 5.55 6.20 -4.51
N GLU A 59 4.81 5.92 -5.57
CA GLU A 59 3.40 5.58 -5.51
C GLU A 59 3.18 4.25 -4.78
N GLU A 60 3.91 3.20 -5.17
CA GLU A 60 3.76 1.86 -4.60
C GLU A 60 4.22 1.80 -3.14
N VAL A 61 5.36 2.42 -2.80
CA VAL A 61 5.86 2.41 -1.42
C VAL A 61 4.98 3.24 -0.50
N ALA A 62 4.46 4.39 -0.96
CA ALA A 62 3.52 5.19 -0.18
C ALA A 62 2.22 4.44 0.08
N GLU A 63 1.66 3.79 -0.95
CA GLU A 63 0.46 2.97 -0.82
C GLU A 63 0.69 1.76 0.09
N TYR A 64 1.84 1.09 -0.04
CA TYR A 64 2.21 -0.03 0.84
C TYR A 64 2.27 0.39 2.32
N LEU A 65 2.93 1.51 2.61
CA LEU A 65 2.99 2.07 3.97
C LEU A 65 1.59 2.42 4.49
N TYR A 66 0.74 3.02 3.66
CA TYR A 66 -0.62 3.36 4.03
C TYR A 66 -1.48 2.12 4.35
N LEU A 67 -1.33 1.04 3.57
CA LEU A 67 -2.11 -0.19 3.74
C LEU A 67 -1.61 -1.07 4.90
N TYR A 68 -0.29 -1.18 5.06
CA TYR A 68 0.31 -2.18 5.95
C TYR A 68 1.06 -1.59 7.15
N GLY A 69 1.37 -0.29 7.16
CA GLY A 69 2.02 0.39 8.28
C GLY A 69 3.50 0.06 8.47
N HIS A 70 4.13 -0.60 7.52
CA HIS A 70 5.57 -0.93 7.53
C HIS A 70 6.13 -0.92 6.12
N LEU A 71 7.45 -0.93 5.97
CA LEU A 71 8.10 -1.01 4.66
C LEU A 71 7.99 -2.42 4.04
N PRO A 72 8.01 -2.53 2.68
CA PRO A 72 8.17 -3.79 1.97
C PRO A 72 9.43 -4.54 2.39
N SER A 73 9.46 -5.86 2.16
CA SER A 73 10.56 -6.74 2.57
C SER A 73 11.91 -6.46 1.89
N ASN A 74 11.91 -5.72 0.79
CA ASN A 74 13.12 -5.29 0.08
C ASN A 74 13.77 -4.01 0.66
N TYR A 75 13.42 -3.61 1.90
CA TYR A 75 14.07 -2.53 2.62
C TYR A 75 14.86 -3.04 3.81
N ILE A 76 16.07 -2.48 4.00
CA ILE A 76 16.94 -2.70 5.16
C ILE A 76 17.47 -1.38 5.70
N THR A 77 17.73 -1.33 7.00
CA THR A 77 18.31 -0.16 7.66
C THR A 77 19.77 0.07 7.24
N LYS A 78 20.25 1.31 7.42
CA LYS A 78 21.67 1.63 7.19
C LYS A 78 22.61 0.76 8.02
N ASN A 79 22.19 0.34 9.22
CA ASN A 79 23.03 -0.50 10.08
C ASN A 79 23.10 -1.92 9.55
N GLU A 80 21.98 -2.53 9.19
CA GLU A 80 21.95 -3.86 8.56
C GLU A 80 22.76 -3.89 7.26
N ALA A 81 22.60 -2.89 6.40
CA ALA A 81 23.38 -2.78 5.17
C ALA A 81 24.90 -2.72 5.43
N LYS A 82 25.34 -1.96 6.44
CA LYS A 82 26.77 -1.87 6.84
C LYS A 82 27.28 -3.19 7.38
N GLU A 83 26.49 -3.95 8.12
CA GLU A 83 26.85 -5.28 8.60
C GLU A 83 27.09 -6.27 7.44
N LEU A 84 26.37 -6.08 6.32
CA LEU A 84 26.57 -6.83 5.08
C LEU A 84 27.79 -6.36 4.26
N GLY A 85 28.40 -5.23 4.62
CA GLY A 85 29.58 -4.67 3.94
C GLY A 85 29.26 -3.47 3.02
N TRP A 86 28.06 -2.88 3.13
CA TRP A 86 27.73 -1.69 2.36
C TRP A 86 28.58 -0.48 2.77
N VAL A 87 29.10 0.21 1.76
CA VAL A 87 29.83 1.47 1.89
C VAL A 87 29.18 2.51 0.97
N ASN A 88 28.42 3.45 1.53
CA ASN A 88 27.61 4.41 0.76
C ASN A 88 28.37 5.09 -0.38
N LYS A 89 29.59 5.58 -0.12
CA LYS A 89 30.43 6.26 -1.11
C LYS A 89 30.94 5.36 -2.25
N GLU A 90 30.81 4.06 -2.13
CA GLU A 90 31.21 3.07 -3.14
C GLU A 90 30.04 2.63 -4.02
N GLY A 91 28.80 2.95 -3.62
CA GLY A 91 27.60 2.60 -4.37
C GLY A 91 27.38 1.08 -4.49
N ASN A 92 27.86 0.31 -3.50
CA ASN A 92 27.96 -1.15 -3.56
C ASN A 92 26.81 -1.89 -2.88
N LEU A 93 25.64 -1.25 -2.69
CA LEU A 93 24.55 -1.89 -1.94
C LEU A 93 24.11 -3.20 -2.60
N TRP A 94 23.89 -3.22 -3.90
CA TRP A 94 23.46 -4.45 -4.58
C TRP A 94 24.56 -5.50 -4.76
N ASP A 95 25.82 -5.14 -4.54
CA ASP A 95 26.90 -6.15 -4.48
C ASP A 95 26.83 -6.99 -3.21
N VAL A 96 26.32 -6.40 -2.10
CA VAL A 96 26.24 -7.04 -0.78
C VAL A 96 24.82 -7.42 -0.36
N ALA A 97 23.81 -6.73 -0.88
CA ALA A 97 22.38 -6.93 -0.65
C ALA A 97 21.57 -6.70 -1.94
N PRO A 98 21.61 -7.67 -2.90
CA PRO A 98 20.95 -7.50 -4.20
C PRO A 98 19.45 -7.24 -4.08
N GLY A 99 18.95 -6.24 -4.82
CA GLY A 99 17.53 -5.87 -4.83
C GLY A 99 17.05 -5.04 -3.63
N MET A 100 17.90 -4.87 -2.61
CA MET A 100 17.52 -4.13 -1.40
C MET A 100 17.64 -2.61 -1.60
N SER A 101 16.79 -1.88 -0.88
CA SER A 101 16.85 -0.43 -0.71
C SER A 101 17.10 -0.06 0.75
N ILE A 102 17.61 1.15 1.02
CA ILE A 102 17.80 1.63 2.40
C ILE A 102 16.50 2.23 2.91
N GLY A 103 16.04 1.78 4.07
CA GLY A 103 14.85 2.32 4.74
C GLY A 103 14.64 1.79 6.14
N GLY A 104 13.72 2.47 6.88
CA GLY A 104 13.41 2.14 8.27
C GLY A 104 14.32 2.80 9.30
N ASP A 105 15.24 3.65 8.88
CA ASP A 105 16.03 4.47 9.82
C ASP A 105 15.20 5.64 10.36
N TYR A 106 15.43 5.98 11.64
CA TYR A 106 14.80 7.13 12.30
C TYR A 106 15.14 8.45 11.58
N PHE A 107 14.12 9.29 11.37
CA PHE A 107 14.26 10.65 10.82
C PHE A 107 13.98 11.68 11.91
N GLY A 108 14.98 12.48 12.25
CA GLY A 108 14.94 13.34 13.44
C GLY A 108 14.10 14.61 13.35
N ASN A 109 13.60 15.00 12.16
CA ASN A 109 12.83 16.25 11.91
C ASN A 109 13.43 17.50 12.63
N TYR A 110 14.76 17.61 12.69
CA TYR A 110 15.45 18.66 13.49
C TYR A 110 15.17 20.08 13.00
N GLU A 111 14.83 20.23 11.73
CA GLU A 111 14.45 21.49 11.11
C GLU A 111 13.00 21.88 11.44
N GLY A 112 12.19 20.96 12.00
CA GLY A 112 10.79 21.17 12.34
C GLY A 112 9.90 21.46 11.12
N ILE A 113 10.22 20.89 9.95
CA ILE A 113 9.44 21.11 8.71
C ILE A 113 8.17 20.27 8.72
N LEU A 114 8.24 19.05 9.28
CA LEU A 114 7.09 18.17 9.42
C LEU A 114 6.37 18.42 10.76
N PRO A 115 5.04 18.19 10.83
CA PRO A 115 4.25 18.38 12.04
C PRO A 115 4.78 17.56 13.22
N GLU A 116 4.92 18.22 14.38
CA GLU A 116 5.34 17.58 15.64
C GLU A 116 4.12 17.26 16.49
N GLU A 117 4.09 16.05 17.06
CA GLU A 117 3.06 15.59 18.01
C GLU A 117 3.75 14.78 19.11
N ASP A 118 3.22 14.82 20.33
CA ASP A 118 3.76 14.07 21.47
C ASP A 118 3.70 12.55 21.21
N GLY A 119 4.88 11.94 21.08
CA GLY A 119 5.01 10.50 20.83
C GLY A 119 5.08 10.11 19.36
N ARG A 120 5.06 11.07 18.43
CA ARG A 120 5.26 10.82 17.01
C ARG A 120 6.73 10.63 16.68
N ASP A 121 7.05 9.48 16.10
CA ASP A 121 8.37 9.19 15.53
C ASP A 121 8.28 9.13 14.01
N TYR A 122 9.30 9.70 13.34
CA TYR A 122 9.44 9.65 11.89
C TYR A 122 10.55 8.70 11.47
N PHE A 123 10.34 8.05 10.32
CA PHE A 123 11.28 7.14 9.67
C PHE A 123 11.43 7.51 8.20
N GLU A 124 12.55 7.12 7.58
CA GLU A 124 12.80 7.41 6.17
C GLU A 124 13.09 6.17 5.35
N CYS A 125 12.82 6.23 4.04
CA CYS A 125 13.27 5.23 3.08
C CYS A 125 13.64 5.87 1.73
N ASP A 126 14.54 5.21 1.01
CA ASP A 126 14.94 5.58 -0.34
C ASP A 126 13.85 5.24 -1.35
N ILE A 127 13.67 6.10 -2.35
CA ILE A 127 12.73 5.91 -3.45
C ILE A 127 13.48 5.93 -4.78
N ASP A 128 13.03 5.07 -5.72
CA ASP A 128 13.64 4.91 -7.05
C ASP A 128 15.15 4.61 -6.98
N PHE A 129 15.56 3.75 -6.04
CA PHE A 129 16.95 3.33 -5.94
C PHE A 129 17.27 2.33 -7.08
N ASP A 130 18.37 2.56 -7.80
CA ASP A 130 18.79 1.80 -8.97
C ASP A 130 19.98 0.85 -8.74
N GLY A 131 20.35 0.66 -7.47
CA GLY A 131 21.43 -0.24 -7.08
C GLY A 131 22.82 0.39 -7.05
N THR A 132 22.95 1.63 -7.42
CA THR A 132 24.24 2.35 -7.47
C THR A 132 24.37 3.34 -6.30
N TYR A 133 24.40 4.63 -6.58
CA TYR A 133 24.46 5.66 -5.54
C TYR A 133 23.07 6.09 -5.12
N ARG A 134 22.89 6.32 -3.82
CA ARG A 134 21.62 6.86 -3.31
C ARG A 134 21.32 8.22 -3.94
N ASN A 135 20.12 8.35 -4.50
CA ASN A 135 19.59 9.63 -5.01
C ASN A 135 19.07 10.52 -3.86
N ALA A 136 18.40 11.64 -4.19
CA ALA A 136 17.81 12.54 -3.19
C ALA A 136 16.38 12.20 -2.78
N LYS A 137 15.71 11.30 -3.51
CA LYS A 137 14.29 10.98 -3.31
C LYS A 137 14.06 10.12 -2.06
N ARG A 138 13.13 10.54 -1.20
CA ARG A 138 12.78 9.82 0.04
C ARG A 138 11.27 9.84 0.27
N ILE A 139 10.80 8.81 0.93
CA ILE A 139 9.59 8.89 1.74
C ILE A 139 10.01 9.04 3.20
N VAL A 140 9.36 9.97 3.91
CA VAL A 140 9.41 10.10 5.36
C VAL A 140 8.02 9.80 5.88
N TYR A 141 7.91 8.85 6.79
CA TYR A 141 6.63 8.40 7.31
C TYR A 141 6.65 8.35 8.84
N SER A 142 5.49 8.62 9.45
CA SER A 142 5.34 8.58 10.91
C SER A 142 4.72 7.25 11.36
N ASP A 143 4.93 6.92 12.62
CA ASP A 143 4.31 5.76 13.27
C ASP A 143 2.79 5.91 13.48
N ASP A 144 2.24 7.13 13.31
CA ASP A 144 0.82 7.44 13.41
C ASP A 144 0.14 7.70 12.04
N GLY A 145 0.83 7.46 10.91
CA GLY A 145 0.23 7.33 9.60
C GLY A 145 0.38 8.52 8.64
N LEU A 146 1.22 9.52 8.96
CA LEU A 146 1.59 10.55 7.98
C LEU A 146 2.66 10.00 7.03
N ILE A 147 2.50 10.23 5.73
CA ILE A 147 3.45 9.78 4.71
C ILE A 147 3.76 10.95 3.78
N TYR A 148 5.00 11.38 3.78
CA TYR A 148 5.51 12.50 2.99
C TYR A 148 6.53 12.03 1.96
N TYR A 149 6.57 12.71 0.83
CA TYR A 149 7.60 12.54 -0.19
C TYR A 149 8.47 13.78 -0.28
N THR A 150 9.76 13.58 -0.51
CA THR A 150 10.72 14.63 -0.88
C THR A 150 11.55 14.16 -2.08
N GLU A 151 11.76 15.02 -3.05
CA GLU A 151 12.65 14.75 -4.20
C GLU A 151 14.00 15.49 -4.10
N ASP A 152 14.13 16.39 -3.14
CA ASP A 152 15.23 17.35 -3.00
C ASP A 152 16.05 17.15 -1.72
N HIS A 153 16.03 15.93 -1.15
CA HIS A 153 16.77 15.56 0.05
C HIS A 153 16.37 16.38 1.27
N TYR A 154 15.05 16.42 1.55
CA TYR A 154 14.38 17.01 2.71
C TYR A 154 14.27 18.55 2.70
N GLU A 155 14.53 19.24 1.56
CA GLU A 155 14.33 20.70 1.45
C GLU A 155 12.83 21.04 1.39
N SER A 156 12.02 20.18 0.74
CA SER A 156 10.56 20.30 0.67
C SER A 156 9.86 18.94 0.82
N PHE A 157 8.59 18.97 1.24
CA PHE A 157 7.78 17.78 1.42
C PHE A 157 6.40 17.92 0.77
N GLU A 158 5.94 16.83 0.17
CA GLU A 158 4.58 16.63 -0.33
C GLU A 158 3.89 15.61 0.56
N LEU A 159 2.77 15.96 1.21
CA LEU A 159 1.95 15.00 1.94
C LEU A 159 1.23 14.08 0.94
N LEU A 160 1.46 12.78 1.05
CA LEU A 160 0.84 11.76 0.21
C LEU A 160 -0.37 11.11 0.91
N TYR A 161 -0.22 10.77 2.20
CA TYR A 161 -1.27 10.14 3.01
C TYR A 161 -1.27 10.69 4.44
N GLY A 162 -2.44 10.63 5.09
CA GLY A 162 -2.68 11.11 6.43
C GLY A 162 -3.33 12.50 6.46
N GLU A 163 -3.68 12.97 7.65
CA GLU A 163 -4.21 14.32 7.91
C GLU A 163 -3.34 14.99 8.99
N GLU A 164 -2.88 16.22 8.71
CA GLU A 164 -2.09 17.05 9.64
C GLU A 164 -2.94 17.65 10.78
#